data_11e4c8357f5c585fd4dbeadf0906a446
#
_entry.id   11e4c8357f5c585fd4dbeadf0906a446
#
_cell.length_a   1.000
_cell.length_b   1.000
_cell.length_c   1.000
_cell.angle_alpha   90.00
_cell.angle_beta   90.00
_cell.angle_gamma   90.00
#
_symmetry.space_group_name_H-M   'P 1'
#
loop_
_entity.id
_entity.type
_entity.pdbx_description
1 polymer ?
#
loop_
_entity_poly.entity_id
_entity_poly.type
_entity_poly.pdbx_seq_one_letter_code
_entity_poly.pdbx_strand_id
1 'polypeptide(L)'
;DLTGNGKVHGTTRLFPREEFAVEKGFLMPYHGTPQPPQEEMREYHVRKDNTVQYRGNYYSLPCGTYRSGQTTVWLQETEGNVELYNKDTGKLICRHALCTRKGRTVYDDSHRKPRNAGVKIAERILVHVSGNREVAMWMDNLKRRKERY
;
A
#
# COMPACT_ATOMS: atom_id res chain seq x y z
N ASP A 1 -4.80 -40.20 17.06
CA ASP A 1 -4.55 -38.75 17.16
C ASP A 1 -5.77 -38.06 17.77
N LEU A 2 -5.62 -37.68 19.07
CA LEU A 2 -6.60 -36.86 19.77
C LEU A 2 -6.43 -35.39 19.33
N THR A 3 -6.90 -35.09 18.13
CA THR A 3 -7.07 -33.74 17.66
C THR A 3 -8.07 -33.00 18.59
N GLY A 4 -8.06 -31.66 18.59
CA GLY A 4 -8.86 -30.83 19.49
C GLY A 4 -10.34 -31.23 19.64
N ASN A 5 -10.93 -31.89 18.63
CA ASN A 5 -12.32 -32.38 18.64
C ASN A 5 -12.58 -33.58 19.57
N GLY A 6 -11.54 -34.27 20.03
CA GLY A 6 -11.62 -35.38 20.96
C GLY A 6 -11.32 -35.02 22.43
N LYS A 7 -11.12 -33.72 22.72
CA LYS A 7 -10.87 -33.22 24.09
C LYS A 7 -12.09 -32.48 24.62
N VAL A 8 -12.36 -32.58 25.91
CA VAL A 8 -13.38 -31.80 26.58
C VAL A 8 -13.07 -30.32 26.45
N HIS A 9 -14.02 -29.54 25.94
CA HIS A 9 -13.89 -28.10 25.85
C HIS A 9 -13.93 -27.44 27.23
N GLY A 10 -12.92 -26.61 27.53
CA GLY A 10 -12.72 -26.05 28.88
C GLY A 10 -13.90 -25.23 29.43
N THR A 11 -14.65 -24.56 28.57
CA THR A 11 -15.81 -23.71 28.97
C THR A 11 -17.10 -24.48 29.00
N THR A 12 -17.40 -25.27 27.97
CA THR A 12 -18.68 -26.00 27.85
C THR A 12 -18.67 -27.36 28.57
N ARG A 13 -17.46 -27.87 28.86
CA ARG A 13 -17.23 -29.21 29.44
C ARG A 13 -17.83 -30.37 28.64
N LEU A 14 -18.09 -30.15 27.36
CA LEU A 14 -18.62 -31.11 26.43
C LEU A 14 -17.54 -31.51 25.39
N PHE A 15 -17.74 -32.65 24.77
CA PHE A 15 -16.88 -33.08 23.66
C PHE A 15 -17.39 -32.46 22.36
N PRO A 16 -16.60 -31.64 21.67
CA PRO A 16 -17.04 -30.99 20.44
C PRO A 16 -17.54 -31.98 19.38
N ARG A 17 -17.00 -33.17 19.36
CA ARG A 17 -17.43 -34.24 18.44
C ARG A 17 -18.85 -34.74 18.70
N GLU A 18 -19.24 -34.83 19.97
CA GLU A 18 -20.58 -35.28 20.36
C GLU A 18 -21.61 -34.20 20.10
N GLU A 19 -21.28 -32.97 20.43
CA GLU A 19 -22.14 -31.81 20.15
C GLU A 19 -22.34 -31.64 18.64
N PHE A 20 -21.27 -31.76 17.84
CA PHE A 20 -21.38 -31.70 16.39
C PHE A 20 -22.29 -32.81 15.82
N ALA A 21 -22.29 -34.02 16.41
CA ALA A 21 -23.17 -35.09 15.96
C ALA A 21 -24.66 -34.74 16.18
N VAL A 22 -24.96 -34.02 17.25
CA VAL A 22 -26.31 -33.50 17.52
C VAL A 22 -26.66 -32.36 16.58
N GLU A 23 -25.76 -31.36 16.43
CA GLU A 23 -25.94 -30.22 15.52
C GLU A 23 -26.11 -30.64 14.08
N LYS A 24 -25.40 -31.68 13.64
CA LYS A 24 -25.46 -32.19 12.28
C LYS A 24 -26.88 -32.56 11.84
N GLY A 25 -27.73 -32.99 12.78
CA GLY A 25 -29.13 -33.29 12.50
C GLY A 25 -29.99 -32.07 12.19
N PHE A 26 -29.54 -30.89 12.60
CA PHE A 26 -30.23 -29.60 12.37
C PHE A 26 -29.58 -28.80 11.22
N LEU A 27 -28.39 -29.19 10.73
CA LEU A 27 -27.75 -28.52 9.63
C LEU A 27 -28.46 -28.85 8.32
N MET A 28 -28.92 -27.84 7.62
CA MET A 28 -29.44 -27.98 6.27
C MET A 28 -28.30 -28.06 5.24
N PRO A 29 -28.45 -28.89 4.19
CA PRO A 29 -27.46 -28.91 3.12
C PRO A 29 -27.27 -27.51 2.54
N TYR A 30 -26.02 -27.06 2.43
CA TYR A 30 -25.69 -25.81 1.77
C TYR A 30 -25.79 -26.01 0.24
N HIS A 31 -26.82 -25.42 -0.37
CA HIS A 31 -27.06 -25.47 -1.81
C HIS A 31 -26.45 -24.26 -2.55
N GLY A 32 -25.77 -23.36 -1.84
CA GLY A 32 -25.09 -22.24 -2.46
C GLY A 32 -23.81 -22.67 -3.17
N THR A 33 -23.51 -22.06 -4.30
CA THR A 33 -22.19 -22.15 -4.92
C THR A 33 -21.19 -21.52 -3.96
N PRO A 34 -20.07 -22.17 -3.58
CA PRO A 34 -19.03 -21.50 -2.81
C PRO A 34 -18.61 -20.25 -3.58
N GLN A 35 -19.01 -19.10 -3.10
CA GLN A 35 -18.49 -17.86 -3.67
C GLN A 35 -17.00 -17.82 -3.31
N PRO A 36 -16.10 -17.64 -4.29
CA PRO A 36 -14.73 -17.32 -3.97
C PRO A 36 -14.74 -16.11 -3.05
N PRO A 37 -13.81 -16.04 -2.08
CA PRO A 37 -13.75 -14.89 -1.19
C PRO A 37 -13.74 -13.64 -2.08
N GLN A 38 -14.78 -12.81 -1.95
CA GLN A 38 -14.80 -11.53 -2.63
C GLN A 38 -13.55 -10.79 -2.18
N GLU A 39 -12.73 -10.41 -3.13
CA GLU A 39 -11.55 -9.60 -2.90
C GLU A 39 -12.03 -8.26 -2.33
N GLU A 40 -12.13 -8.22 -1.00
CA GLU A 40 -12.67 -7.07 -0.28
C GLU A 40 -11.69 -5.91 -0.40
N MET A 41 -12.16 -4.81 -0.95
CA MET A 41 -11.47 -3.53 -0.82
C MET A 41 -11.38 -3.15 0.65
N ARG A 42 -10.17 -2.95 1.16
CA ARG A 42 -9.91 -2.53 2.54
C ARG A 42 -9.20 -1.21 2.57
N GLU A 43 -9.50 -0.42 3.60
CA GLU A 43 -8.89 0.87 3.80
C GLU A 43 -7.52 0.74 4.48
N TYR A 44 -6.52 1.43 3.94
CA TYR A 44 -5.16 1.48 4.46
C TYR A 44 -4.64 2.90 4.58
N HIS A 45 -3.92 3.18 5.66
CA HIS A 45 -3.29 4.47 5.86
C HIS A 45 -2.03 4.63 4.99
N VAL A 46 -1.91 5.77 4.36
CA VAL A 46 -0.72 6.17 3.62
C VAL A 46 0.31 6.76 4.59
N ARG A 47 1.52 6.25 4.56
CA ARG A 47 2.64 6.73 5.37
C ARG A 47 3.28 7.99 4.77
N LYS A 48 4.07 8.71 5.58
CA LYS A 48 4.78 9.95 5.17
C LYS A 48 5.73 9.75 3.98
N ASP A 49 6.23 8.56 3.79
CA ASP A 49 7.10 8.16 2.69
C ASP A 49 6.34 7.75 1.41
N ASN A 50 5.03 8.04 1.33
CA ASN A 50 4.13 7.61 0.27
C ASN A 50 4.16 6.09 0.06
N THR A 51 4.11 5.33 1.13
CA THR A 51 3.94 3.87 1.09
C THR A 51 2.72 3.42 1.87
N VAL A 52 2.21 2.24 1.51
CA VAL A 52 1.18 1.51 2.25
C VAL A 52 1.76 0.19 2.71
N GLN A 53 1.47 -0.20 3.95
CA GLN A 53 1.89 -1.49 4.48
C GLN A 53 0.80 -2.53 4.25
N TYR A 54 1.15 -3.63 3.58
CA TYR A 54 0.26 -4.77 3.35
C TYR A 54 1.02 -6.09 3.47
N ARG A 55 0.48 -7.07 4.21
CA ARG A 55 1.10 -8.40 4.46
C ARG A 55 2.57 -8.34 4.88
N GLY A 56 2.94 -7.32 5.67
CA GLY A 56 4.31 -7.13 6.15
C GLY A 56 5.29 -6.55 5.13
N ASN A 57 4.81 -6.09 3.98
CA ASN A 57 5.57 -5.40 2.95
C ASN A 57 5.07 -3.97 2.76
N TYR A 58 5.87 -3.14 2.10
CA TYR A 58 5.56 -1.75 1.80
C TYR A 58 5.42 -1.58 0.29
N TYR A 59 4.36 -0.92 -0.15
CA TYR A 59 4.06 -0.67 -1.56
C TYR A 59 4.06 0.83 -1.81
N SER A 60 4.83 1.29 -2.77
CA SER A 60 4.98 2.72 -3.06
C SER A 60 3.74 3.29 -3.75
N LEU A 61 3.46 4.55 -3.47
CA LEU A 61 2.44 5.37 -4.11
C LEU A 61 3.11 6.55 -4.82
N PRO A 62 2.47 7.14 -5.83
CA PRO A 62 2.97 8.35 -6.48
C PRO A 62 3.28 9.45 -5.47
N CYS A 63 4.34 10.20 -5.75
CA CYS A 63 4.75 11.31 -4.90
C CYS A 63 3.62 12.34 -4.77
N GLY A 64 3.28 12.72 -3.52
CA GLY A 64 2.20 13.66 -3.23
C GLY A 64 0.85 13.00 -2.92
N THR A 65 0.76 11.68 -2.89
CA THR A 65 -0.43 10.96 -2.41
C THR A 65 -0.64 11.22 -0.92
N TYR A 66 0.43 11.17 -0.11
CA TYR A 66 0.36 11.55 1.30
C TYR A 66 0.14 13.06 1.44
N ARG A 67 -0.92 13.45 2.12
CA ARG A 67 -1.25 14.86 2.44
C ARG A 67 -1.22 15.13 3.94
N SER A 68 -1.72 14.17 4.73
CA SER A 68 -1.80 14.27 6.20
C SER A 68 -1.76 12.89 6.83
N GLY A 69 -1.64 12.81 8.15
CA GLY A 69 -1.68 11.55 8.90
C GLY A 69 -2.99 10.76 8.75
N GLN A 70 -4.05 11.38 8.19
CA GLN A 70 -5.34 10.75 7.92
C GLN A 70 -5.52 10.33 6.46
N THR A 71 -4.48 10.48 5.62
CA THR A 71 -4.58 10.06 4.22
C THR A 71 -4.74 8.55 4.12
N THR A 72 -5.83 8.11 3.51
CA THR A 72 -6.16 6.70 3.32
C THR A 72 -6.42 6.38 1.85
N VAL A 73 -6.22 5.13 1.49
CA VAL A 73 -6.48 4.58 0.16
C VAL A 73 -7.20 3.24 0.30
N TRP A 74 -7.95 2.86 -0.71
CA TRP A 74 -8.49 1.51 -0.83
C TRP A 74 -7.42 0.59 -1.42
N LEU A 75 -7.28 -0.60 -0.83
CA LEU A 75 -6.40 -1.66 -1.33
C LEU A 75 -7.24 -2.88 -1.65
N GLN A 76 -7.01 -3.45 -2.82
CA GLN A 76 -7.56 -4.72 -3.27
C GLN A 76 -6.43 -5.63 -3.73
N GLU A 77 -6.50 -6.91 -3.37
CA GLU A 77 -5.61 -7.93 -3.90
C GLU A 77 -6.33 -8.67 -5.02
N THR A 78 -5.79 -8.66 -6.23
CA THR A 78 -6.38 -9.29 -7.42
C THR A 78 -5.32 -10.10 -8.15
N GLU A 79 -5.53 -11.39 -8.31
CA GLU A 79 -4.68 -12.27 -9.13
C GLU A 79 -3.16 -12.14 -8.86
N GLY A 80 -2.78 -12.01 -7.58
CA GLY A 80 -1.37 -11.86 -7.19
C GLY A 80 -0.81 -10.45 -7.37
N ASN A 81 -1.67 -9.46 -7.55
CA ASN A 81 -1.32 -8.05 -7.57
C ASN A 81 -1.97 -7.32 -6.40
N VAL A 82 -1.37 -6.22 -5.99
CA VAL A 82 -1.90 -5.25 -5.03
C VAL A 82 -2.29 -4.02 -5.81
N GLU A 83 -3.57 -3.70 -5.82
CA GLU A 83 -4.14 -2.54 -6.47
C GLU A 83 -4.53 -1.50 -5.43
N LEU A 84 -4.13 -0.27 -5.66
CA LEU A 84 -4.35 0.85 -4.75
C LEU A 84 -5.24 1.90 -5.43
N TYR A 85 -6.34 2.23 -4.78
CA TYR A 85 -7.36 3.14 -5.31
C TYR A 85 -7.50 4.37 -4.44
N ASN A 86 -7.81 5.48 -5.06
CA ASN A 86 -8.16 6.70 -4.36
C ASN A 86 -9.53 6.54 -3.69
N LYS A 87 -9.60 6.80 -2.39
CA LYS A 87 -10.82 6.64 -1.61
C LYS A 87 -11.96 7.57 -2.06
N ASP A 88 -11.62 8.80 -2.43
CA ASP A 88 -12.61 9.83 -2.77
C ASP A 88 -13.17 9.67 -4.19
N THR A 89 -12.32 9.24 -5.13
CA THR A 89 -12.68 9.17 -6.55
C THR A 89 -12.90 7.74 -7.06
N GLY A 90 -12.53 6.72 -6.29
CA GLY A 90 -12.57 5.32 -6.70
C GLY A 90 -11.60 4.97 -7.85
N LYS A 91 -10.74 5.91 -8.27
CA LYS A 91 -9.81 5.68 -9.38
C LYS A 91 -8.60 4.88 -8.93
N LEU A 92 -8.15 3.96 -9.79
CA LEU A 92 -6.90 3.24 -9.62
C LEU A 92 -5.72 4.24 -9.58
N ILE A 93 -4.92 4.19 -8.53
CA ILE A 93 -3.70 5.01 -8.38
C ILE A 93 -2.51 4.27 -8.97
N CYS A 94 -2.30 3.01 -8.53
CA CYS A 94 -1.20 2.17 -9.00
C CYS A 94 -1.48 0.69 -8.72
N ARG A 95 -0.69 -0.17 -9.39
CA ARG A 95 -0.71 -1.62 -9.24
C ARG A 95 0.72 -2.11 -9.01
N HIS A 96 0.89 -3.05 -8.09
CA HIS A 96 2.17 -3.70 -7.79
C HIS A 96 2.00 -5.21 -7.77
N ALA A 97 3.04 -5.95 -8.16
CA ALA A 97 3.05 -7.38 -7.94
C ALA A 97 3.09 -7.70 -6.43
N LEU A 98 2.28 -8.65 -5.99
CA LEU A 98 2.26 -9.10 -4.60
C LEU A 98 3.62 -9.72 -4.24
N CYS A 99 4.28 -9.17 -3.23
CA CYS A 99 5.52 -9.72 -2.72
C CYS A 99 5.24 -10.79 -1.66
N THR A 100 5.69 -12.02 -1.92
CA THR A 100 5.53 -13.15 -1.00
C THR A 100 6.53 -13.13 0.17
N ARG A 101 7.64 -12.39 0.03
CA ARG A 101 8.63 -12.21 1.09
C ARG A 101 8.16 -11.11 2.04
N LYS A 102 8.53 -11.19 3.32
CA LYS A 102 8.21 -10.15 4.33
C LYS A 102 9.33 -9.12 4.44
N GLY A 103 8.97 -7.89 4.86
CA GLY A 103 9.90 -6.81 5.12
C GLY A 103 10.49 -6.14 3.87
N ARG A 104 9.87 -6.33 2.71
CA ARG A 104 10.32 -5.73 1.46
C ARG A 104 9.54 -4.46 1.14
N THR A 105 10.20 -3.54 0.45
CA THR A 105 9.55 -2.40 -0.18
C THR A 105 9.49 -2.65 -1.69
N VAL A 106 8.28 -2.77 -2.20
CA VAL A 106 8.00 -2.82 -3.65
C VAL A 106 7.87 -1.39 -4.12
N TYR A 107 8.83 -0.95 -4.90
CA TYR A 107 8.94 0.44 -5.32
C TYR A 107 8.84 0.57 -6.84
N ASP A 108 8.02 1.51 -7.30
CA ASP A 108 7.96 1.91 -8.70
C ASP A 108 8.78 3.19 -8.90
N ASP A 109 9.70 3.19 -9.86
CA ASP A 109 10.58 4.33 -10.11
C ASP A 109 9.82 5.59 -10.55
N SER A 110 8.64 5.45 -11.14
CA SER A 110 7.76 6.57 -11.50
C SER A 110 7.22 7.30 -10.26
N HIS A 111 7.20 6.63 -9.10
CA HIS A 111 6.74 7.21 -7.83
C HIS A 111 7.80 8.08 -7.13
N ARG A 112 9.03 8.10 -7.64
CA ARG A 112 10.11 8.94 -7.08
C ARG A 112 9.93 10.39 -7.47
N LYS A 113 10.29 11.28 -6.54
CA LYS A 113 10.45 12.70 -6.89
C LYS A 113 11.52 12.81 -7.99
N PRO A 114 11.23 13.53 -9.07
CA PRO A 114 12.24 13.76 -10.08
C PRO A 114 13.45 14.46 -9.42
N ARG A 115 14.63 13.86 -9.56
CA ARG A 115 15.91 14.41 -9.03
C ARG A 115 16.18 15.84 -9.50
N ASN A 116 15.58 16.24 -10.61
CA ASN A 116 15.79 17.52 -11.28
C ASN A 116 14.77 18.61 -10.88
N ALA A 117 13.94 18.39 -9.84
CA ALA A 117 12.99 19.42 -9.39
C ALA A 117 13.70 20.73 -9.00
N GLY A 118 14.89 20.63 -8.37
CA GLY A 118 15.70 21.78 -8.03
C GLY A 118 16.28 22.52 -9.25
N VAL A 119 16.64 21.80 -10.30
CA VAL A 119 17.15 22.38 -11.54
C VAL A 119 16.05 23.14 -12.28
N LYS A 120 14.86 22.57 -12.38
CA LYS A 120 13.70 23.23 -13.00
C LYS A 120 13.27 24.50 -12.25
N ILE A 121 13.36 24.50 -10.93
CA ILE A 121 13.09 25.70 -10.10
C ILE A 121 14.16 26.76 -10.38
N ALA A 122 15.44 26.38 -10.42
CA ALA A 122 16.54 27.27 -10.74
C ALA A 122 16.40 27.89 -12.14
N GLU A 123 16.02 27.10 -13.13
CA GLU A 123 15.73 27.59 -14.48
C GLU A 123 14.56 28.59 -14.52
N ARG A 124 13.49 28.32 -13.79
CA ARG A 124 12.35 29.26 -13.68
C ARG A 124 12.74 30.56 -12.99
N ILE A 125 13.57 30.51 -11.95
CA ILE A 125 14.11 31.70 -11.29
C ILE A 125 14.99 32.49 -12.27
N LEU A 126 15.86 31.82 -13.03
CA LEU A 126 16.69 32.47 -14.05
C LEU A 126 15.87 33.19 -15.13
N VAL A 127 14.77 32.59 -15.60
CA VAL A 127 13.87 33.24 -16.56
C VAL A 127 13.21 34.48 -15.96
N HIS A 128 12.85 34.48 -14.68
CA HIS A 128 12.24 35.63 -13.98
C HIS A 128 13.25 36.76 -13.68
N VAL A 129 14.52 36.42 -13.52
CA VAL A 129 15.62 37.35 -13.21
C VAL A 129 16.49 37.61 -14.44
N SER A 130 15.99 37.25 -15.62
CA SER A 130 16.72 37.42 -16.91
C SER A 130 17.04 38.88 -17.13
N GLY A 131 18.33 39.17 -17.05
CA GLY A 131 18.90 40.52 -17.15
C GLY A 131 19.93 40.85 -16.08
N ASN A 132 19.94 40.16 -14.96
CA ASN A 132 20.92 40.37 -13.90
C ASN A 132 22.07 39.36 -14.01
N ARG A 133 23.20 39.83 -14.54
CA ARG A 133 24.43 39.05 -14.81
C ARG A 133 25.02 38.45 -13.52
N GLU A 134 24.86 39.13 -12.36
CA GLU A 134 25.40 38.67 -11.09
C GLU A 134 24.63 37.44 -10.57
N VAL A 135 23.30 37.43 -10.75
CA VAL A 135 22.48 36.30 -10.34
C VAL A 135 22.77 35.07 -11.19
N ALA A 136 23.04 35.24 -12.48
CA ALA A 136 23.42 34.14 -13.36
C ALA A 136 24.80 33.54 -12.94
N MET A 137 25.78 34.36 -12.60
CA MET A 137 27.09 33.89 -12.10
C MET A 137 26.96 33.20 -10.73
N TRP A 138 26.11 33.68 -9.83
CA TRP A 138 25.85 33.05 -8.53
C TRP A 138 25.20 31.67 -8.67
N MET A 139 24.24 31.53 -9.56
CA MET A 139 23.57 30.26 -9.85
C MET A 139 24.52 29.23 -10.50
N ASP A 140 25.44 29.67 -11.37
CA ASP A 140 26.45 28.79 -11.95
C ASP A 140 27.43 28.28 -10.90
N ASN A 141 27.81 29.11 -9.95
CA ASN A 141 28.64 28.70 -8.82
C ASN A 141 27.95 27.69 -7.92
N LEU A 142 26.62 27.81 -7.71
CA LEU A 142 25.84 26.83 -6.96
C LEU A 142 25.75 25.49 -7.68
N LYS A 143 25.60 25.45 -9.02
CA LYS A 143 25.61 24.23 -9.80
C LYS A 143 26.94 23.50 -9.67
N ARG A 144 28.06 24.19 -9.83
CA ARG A 144 29.42 23.63 -9.68
C ARG A 144 29.74 23.10 -8.30
N ARG A 145 29.14 23.66 -7.23
CA ARG A 145 29.28 23.12 -5.87
C ARG A 145 28.52 21.81 -5.66
N LYS A 146 27.36 21.62 -6.32
CA LYS A 146 26.57 20.40 -6.22
C LYS A 146 27.15 19.20 -7.00
N GLU A 147 27.95 19.46 -8.03
CA GLU A 147 28.60 18.41 -8.82
C GLU A 147 29.82 17.79 -8.12
N ARG A 148 30.29 18.36 -6.99
CA ARG A 148 31.45 17.88 -6.21
C ARG A 148 31.08 17.00 -5.02
N TYR A 149 29.81 16.71 -4.81
CA TYR A 149 29.27 15.82 -3.78
C TYR A 149 28.32 14.80 -4.44
#